data_e6ddebd7104cb998a1082c2bb7662f00
#
_entry.id   e6ddebd7104cb998a1082c2bb7662f00
#
_cell.length_a   1.000
_cell.length_b   1.000
_cell.length_c   1.000
_cell.angle_alpha   90.00
_cell.angle_beta   90.00
_cell.angle_gamma   90.00
#
_symmetry.space_group_name_H-M   'P 1'
#
loop_
_entity.id
_entity.type
_entity.pdbx_description
1 polymer ?
#
loop_
_entity_poly.entity_id
_entity_poly.type
_entity_poly.pdbx_seq_one_letter_code
_entity_poly.pdbx_strand_id
1 'polypeptide(L)'
;MGIIKDCIRNKKTNSIPIWFMRQAGRYLPEFRSIRKINKNFVKLCLNPKLSKEITLQPLKRFSFDAAIIFSDILLIPYALGQDLEFKKNFGPKLGNLNLKKIFNRTDDEIINKLNPVYELINITSNDKILKNKDLIGFVGAAWTLFVYMLNKKSPKHIIDPDIFNNPENDKILKKIIHTQKLHIKKQVEYGATIIQIFDSWAGLLEKNKFEKYIYTPTKELVDYVKSLGVEAICFPRGIKFYKEYCEIVKPS
;
A
#
# COMPACT_ATOMS: atom_id res chain seq x y z
N MET A 1 0.28 19.69 -12.29
CA MET A 1 0.21 18.25 -12.50
C MET A 1 1.64 17.74 -12.35
N GLY A 2 1.88 16.61 -11.72
CA GLY A 2 3.24 16.13 -11.49
C GLY A 2 3.83 15.46 -12.74
N ILE A 3 5.14 15.55 -12.90
CA ILE A 3 5.87 15.04 -14.07
C ILE A 3 5.85 13.50 -14.18
N ILE A 4 5.73 12.77 -13.04
CA ILE A 4 5.62 11.30 -13.04
C ILE A 4 4.32 10.86 -13.73
N LYS A 5 3.20 11.47 -13.36
CA LYS A 5 1.91 11.19 -13.98
C LYS A 5 1.89 11.51 -15.48
N ASP A 6 2.52 12.59 -15.88
CA ASP A 6 2.64 12.97 -17.29
C ASP A 6 3.51 11.95 -18.06
N CYS A 7 4.62 11.49 -17.47
CA CYS A 7 5.47 10.46 -18.07
C CYS A 7 4.73 9.12 -18.23
N ILE A 8 3.99 8.68 -17.21
CA ILE A 8 3.17 7.45 -17.28
C ILE A 8 2.13 7.54 -18.40
N ARG A 9 1.56 8.72 -18.64
CA ARG A 9 0.62 8.97 -19.74
C ARG A 9 1.26 9.17 -21.11
N ASN A 10 2.55 8.85 -21.24
CA ASN A 10 3.32 9.02 -22.48
C ASN A 10 3.35 10.48 -23.00
N LYS A 11 3.19 11.46 -22.12
CA LYS A 11 3.39 12.87 -22.48
C LYS A 11 4.87 13.19 -22.50
N LYS A 12 5.26 14.05 -23.45
CA LYS A 12 6.65 14.54 -23.52
C LYS A 12 6.98 15.32 -22.25
N THR A 13 8.03 14.91 -21.55
CA THR A 13 8.57 15.59 -20.36
C THR A 13 9.93 16.19 -20.68
N ASN A 14 10.26 17.32 -20.04
CA ASN A 14 11.54 18.02 -20.26
C ASN A 14 12.73 17.33 -19.58
N SER A 15 12.46 16.41 -18.66
CA SER A 15 13.46 15.64 -17.92
C SER A 15 12.91 14.26 -17.59
N ILE A 16 13.81 13.31 -17.28
CA ILE A 16 13.43 12.00 -16.76
C ILE A 16 13.01 12.18 -15.30
N PRO A 17 11.74 11.86 -14.95
CA PRO A 17 11.28 12.00 -13.57
C PRO A 17 11.89 10.91 -12.68
N ILE A 18 12.21 11.29 -11.44
CA ILE A 18 12.86 10.41 -10.47
C ILE A 18 12.09 10.37 -9.16
N TRP A 19 11.79 9.17 -8.70
CA TRP A 19 11.33 8.88 -7.34
C TRP A 19 11.79 7.49 -6.90
N PHE A 20 11.83 7.23 -5.61
CA PHE A 20 12.14 5.91 -5.09
C PHE A 20 10.96 5.35 -4.31
N MET A 21 10.67 4.07 -4.53
CA MET A 21 9.61 3.34 -3.85
C MET A 21 9.76 3.34 -2.32
N ARG A 22 11.00 3.44 -1.81
CA ARG A 22 11.34 3.61 -0.39
C ARG A 22 12.15 4.86 -0.20
N GLN A 23 11.47 6.00 -0.03
CA GLN A 23 12.11 7.30 0.15
C GLN A 23 12.42 7.61 1.61
N ALA A 24 11.45 7.48 2.51
CA ALA A 24 11.67 7.68 3.94
C ALA A 24 12.22 6.41 4.61
N GLY A 25 13.15 6.56 5.54
CA GLY A 25 13.71 5.41 6.22
C GLY A 25 14.84 5.70 7.18
N ARG A 26 15.40 4.62 7.74
CA ARG A 26 16.42 4.67 8.81
C ARG A 26 17.77 5.28 8.38
N TYR A 27 18.00 5.49 7.09
CA TYR A 27 19.18 6.20 6.60
C TYR A 27 19.11 7.70 6.91
N LEU A 28 17.90 8.27 7.08
CA LEU A 28 17.71 9.66 7.45
C LEU A 28 17.85 9.84 8.96
N PRO A 29 18.74 10.74 9.44
CA PRO A 29 18.86 11.03 10.88
C PRO A 29 17.60 11.60 11.49
N GLU A 30 16.87 12.47 10.79
CA GLU A 30 15.59 13.03 11.24
C GLU A 30 14.51 11.94 11.39
N PHE A 31 14.47 10.96 10.52
CA PHE A 31 13.59 9.79 10.70
C PHE A 31 13.95 9.01 11.96
N ARG A 32 15.24 8.77 12.18
CA ARG A 32 15.71 8.07 13.40
C ARG A 32 15.33 8.82 14.68
N SER A 33 15.42 10.16 14.66
CA SER A 33 15.02 11.01 15.80
C SER A 33 13.53 10.86 16.13
N ILE A 34 12.66 10.92 15.14
CA ILE A 34 11.22 10.68 15.32
C ILE A 34 10.97 9.26 15.85
N ARG A 35 11.63 8.24 15.29
CA ARG A 35 11.45 6.84 15.69
C ARG A 35 11.97 6.53 17.09
N LYS A 36 12.97 7.26 17.58
CA LYS A 36 13.50 7.11 18.96
C LYS A 36 12.43 7.43 19.99
N ILE A 37 11.63 8.45 19.73
CA ILE A 37 10.55 8.92 20.63
C ILE A 37 9.27 8.10 20.36
N ASN A 38 8.89 7.89 19.12
CA ASN A 38 7.67 7.21 18.70
C ASN A 38 7.91 5.73 18.41
N LYS A 39 8.00 4.91 19.46
CA LYS A 39 8.34 3.48 19.37
C LYS A 39 7.23 2.64 18.71
N ASN A 40 5.95 3.00 18.93
CA ASN A 40 4.83 2.28 18.32
C ASN A 40 4.65 2.70 16.86
N PHE A 41 4.95 1.77 15.95
CA PHE A 41 4.94 2.04 14.51
C PHE A 41 3.52 2.28 13.96
N VAL A 42 2.54 1.52 14.44
CA VAL A 42 1.14 1.69 14.01
C VAL A 42 0.62 3.06 14.42
N LYS A 43 0.85 3.45 15.68
CA LYS A 43 0.48 4.80 16.16
C LYS A 43 1.19 5.91 15.39
N LEU A 44 2.44 5.68 14.97
CA LEU A 44 3.18 6.64 14.15
C LEU A 44 2.54 6.78 12.77
N CYS A 45 2.22 5.69 12.07
CA CYS A 45 1.52 5.71 10.78
C CYS A 45 0.12 6.36 10.86
N LEU A 46 -0.52 6.28 12.03
CA LEU A 46 -1.82 6.90 12.31
C LEU A 46 -1.69 8.29 12.94
N ASN A 47 -0.53 8.94 12.86
CA ASN A 47 -0.34 10.33 13.27
C ASN A 47 -0.11 11.19 12.01
N PRO A 48 -1.12 11.95 11.54
CA PRO A 48 -1.03 12.69 10.28
C PRO A 48 0.15 13.66 10.23
N LYS A 49 0.40 14.40 11.32
CA LYS A 49 1.46 15.42 11.37
C LYS A 49 2.86 14.80 11.30
N LEU A 50 3.12 13.75 12.09
CA LEU A 50 4.42 13.07 12.08
C LEU A 50 4.64 12.30 10.78
N SER A 51 3.60 11.65 10.25
CA SER A 51 3.69 10.95 8.98
C SER A 51 3.89 11.89 7.81
N LYS A 52 3.28 13.10 7.81
CA LYS A 52 3.59 14.16 6.85
C LYS A 52 5.06 14.57 6.93
N GLU A 53 5.55 14.85 8.13
CA GLU A 53 6.96 15.23 8.31
C GLU A 53 7.88 14.17 7.72
N ILE A 54 7.67 12.90 8.03
CA ILE A 54 8.45 11.78 7.51
C ILE A 54 8.32 11.69 5.98
N THR A 55 7.13 11.83 5.44
CA THR A 55 6.87 11.81 3.98
C THR A 55 7.70 12.89 3.25
N LEU A 56 7.83 14.07 3.85
CA LEU A 56 8.52 15.21 3.23
C LEU A 56 10.05 15.23 3.46
N GLN A 57 10.58 14.47 4.42
CA GLN A 57 12.04 14.43 4.71
C GLN A 57 12.88 14.15 3.46
N PRO A 58 12.59 13.12 2.63
CA PRO A 58 13.36 12.86 1.41
C PRO A 58 13.31 14.02 0.41
N LEU A 59 12.16 14.68 0.25
CA LEU A 59 12.00 15.78 -0.68
C LEU A 59 12.75 17.05 -0.27
N LYS A 60 13.04 17.21 1.03
CA LYS A 60 13.88 18.30 1.54
C LYS A 60 15.36 18.07 1.26
N ARG A 61 15.77 16.83 1.01
CA ARG A 61 17.18 16.45 0.77
C ARG A 61 17.50 16.20 -0.70
N PHE A 62 16.50 15.71 -1.45
CA PHE A 62 16.71 15.24 -2.81
C PHE A 62 15.66 15.83 -3.74
N SER A 63 16.03 16.08 -4.98
CA SER A 63 15.15 16.62 -6.01
C SER A 63 14.23 15.55 -6.61
N PHE A 64 13.46 14.84 -5.75
CA PHE A 64 12.48 13.87 -6.22
C PHE A 64 11.26 14.56 -6.82
N ASP A 65 10.67 13.90 -7.82
CA ASP A 65 9.48 14.38 -8.56
C ASP A 65 8.16 13.87 -7.97
N ALA A 66 8.22 12.96 -7.02
CA ALA A 66 7.07 12.53 -6.25
C ALA A 66 7.42 12.24 -4.79
N ALA A 67 6.41 12.38 -3.92
CA ALA A 67 6.41 11.82 -2.57
C ALA A 67 5.57 10.55 -2.55
N ILE A 68 6.02 9.53 -1.81
CA ILE A 68 5.15 8.42 -1.39
C ILE A 68 4.82 8.61 0.09
N ILE A 69 3.53 8.51 0.45
CA ILE A 69 3.09 8.72 1.83
C ILE A 69 3.77 7.74 2.79
N PHE A 70 4.06 8.21 4.00
CA PHE A 70 4.54 7.34 5.07
C PHE A 70 3.37 6.67 5.78
N SER A 71 3.13 5.41 5.45
CA SER A 71 2.07 4.56 5.99
C SER A 71 2.51 3.09 5.97
N ASP A 72 1.58 2.16 6.17
CA ASP A 72 1.85 0.72 6.07
C ASP A 72 0.69 -0.03 5.42
N ILE A 73 1.01 -1.02 4.56
CA ILE A 73 0.00 -1.85 3.88
C ILE A 73 -0.88 -2.65 4.85
N LEU A 74 -0.36 -2.97 6.04
CA LEU A 74 -1.07 -3.76 7.05
C LEU A 74 -2.09 -2.94 7.85
N LEU A 75 -2.23 -1.65 7.58
CA LEU A 75 -3.33 -0.87 8.13
C LEU A 75 -4.70 -1.36 7.61
N ILE A 76 -4.76 -2.06 6.47
CA ILE A 76 -5.99 -2.71 6.00
C ILE A 76 -6.41 -3.88 6.91
N PRO A 77 -5.60 -4.91 7.21
CA PRO A 77 -5.93 -5.89 8.22
C PRO A 77 -6.26 -5.29 9.59
N TYR A 78 -5.52 -4.26 10.00
CA TYR A 78 -5.80 -3.52 11.24
C TYR A 78 -7.18 -2.86 11.20
N ALA A 79 -7.58 -2.23 10.11
CA ALA A 79 -8.91 -1.63 9.96
C ALA A 79 -10.01 -2.67 9.98
N LEU A 80 -9.78 -3.84 9.40
CA LEU A 80 -10.66 -5.01 9.47
C LEU A 80 -10.76 -5.62 10.88
N GLY A 81 -9.96 -5.15 11.82
CA GLY A 81 -10.05 -5.55 13.23
C GLY A 81 -9.10 -6.66 13.66
N GLN A 82 -8.12 -6.99 12.84
CA GLN A 82 -7.02 -7.87 13.23
C GLN A 82 -5.96 -7.04 13.97
N ASP A 83 -5.49 -7.52 15.12
CA ASP A 83 -4.46 -6.83 15.89
C ASP A 83 -3.16 -6.76 15.09
N LEU A 84 -2.43 -5.65 15.22
CA LEU A 84 -1.17 -5.41 14.50
C LEU A 84 -0.14 -4.79 15.44
N GLU A 85 1.02 -5.41 15.54
CA GLU A 85 2.19 -4.87 16.22
C GLU A 85 3.45 -5.06 15.37
N PHE A 86 4.44 -4.18 15.54
CA PHE A 86 5.75 -4.31 14.92
C PHE A 86 6.80 -4.55 16.00
N LYS A 87 7.39 -5.75 16.01
CA LYS A 87 8.43 -6.14 16.95
C LYS A 87 9.83 -5.91 16.38
N LYS A 88 10.72 -5.41 17.22
CA LYS A 88 12.13 -5.23 16.85
C LYS A 88 12.71 -6.59 16.43
N ASN A 89 13.44 -6.61 15.31
CA ASN A 89 14.09 -7.79 14.71
C ASN A 89 13.12 -8.90 14.23
N PHE A 90 11.81 -8.76 14.41
CA PHE A 90 10.82 -9.74 13.96
C PHE A 90 10.00 -9.22 12.78
N GLY A 91 9.71 -7.92 12.76
CA GLY A 91 8.81 -7.30 11.80
C GLY A 91 7.35 -7.30 12.27
N PRO A 92 6.38 -7.27 11.33
CA PRO A 92 4.97 -7.25 11.66
C PRO A 92 4.52 -8.59 12.25
N LYS A 93 3.67 -8.48 13.27
CA LYS A 93 2.94 -9.59 13.88
C LYS A 93 1.47 -9.25 13.94
N LEU A 94 0.64 -10.08 13.33
CA LEU A 94 -0.80 -9.95 13.37
C LEU A 94 -1.38 -10.91 14.41
N GLY A 95 -2.49 -10.50 15.02
CA GLY A 95 -3.26 -11.32 15.95
C GLY A 95 -4.01 -12.45 15.24
N ASN A 96 -4.78 -13.21 15.99
CA ASN A 96 -5.61 -14.29 15.44
C ASN A 96 -6.68 -13.73 14.51
N LEU A 97 -6.94 -14.46 13.43
CA LEU A 97 -7.97 -14.14 12.47
C LEU A 97 -9.35 -14.40 13.10
N ASN A 98 -10.14 -13.36 13.30
CA ASN A 98 -11.52 -13.47 13.75
C ASN A 98 -12.45 -13.14 12.57
N LEU A 99 -12.90 -14.17 11.87
CA LEU A 99 -13.70 -14.03 10.65
C LEU A 99 -15.03 -13.30 10.92
N LYS A 100 -15.72 -13.59 12.03
CA LYS A 100 -16.95 -12.90 12.40
C LYS A 100 -16.71 -11.39 12.55
N LYS A 101 -15.64 -10.98 13.21
CA LYS A 101 -15.28 -9.58 13.39
C LYS A 101 -14.93 -8.91 12.04
N ILE A 102 -14.20 -9.61 11.17
CA ILE A 102 -13.76 -9.11 9.87
C ILE A 102 -14.96 -8.91 8.93
N PHE A 103 -15.84 -9.90 8.85
CA PHE A 103 -16.99 -9.83 7.93
C PHE A 103 -18.05 -8.83 8.39
N ASN A 104 -18.22 -8.64 9.70
CA ASN A 104 -19.18 -7.69 10.26
C ASN A 104 -18.67 -6.23 10.27
N ARG A 105 -17.38 -5.98 9.94
CA ARG A 105 -16.88 -4.61 9.82
C ARG A 105 -17.61 -3.84 8.75
N THR A 106 -18.23 -2.73 9.12
CA THR A 106 -18.88 -1.82 8.19
C THR A 106 -17.87 -0.95 7.46
N ASP A 107 -18.27 -0.38 6.34
CA ASP A 107 -17.41 0.52 5.55
C ASP A 107 -17.07 1.78 6.36
N ASP A 108 -18.01 2.34 7.11
CA ASP A 108 -17.78 3.51 7.96
C ASP A 108 -16.77 3.22 9.08
N GLU A 109 -16.84 2.05 9.72
CA GLU A 109 -15.87 1.66 10.73
C GLU A 109 -14.45 1.53 10.14
N ILE A 110 -14.35 0.98 8.91
CA ILE A 110 -13.07 0.86 8.19
C ILE A 110 -12.52 2.24 7.85
N ILE A 111 -13.35 3.10 7.25
CA ILE A 111 -12.98 4.46 6.85
C ILE A 111 -12.54 5.28 8.07
N ASN A 112 -13.33 5.26 9.15
CA ASN A 112 -13.02 5.99 10.38
C ASN A 112 -11.67 5.54 10.98
N LYS A 113 -11.38 4.24 10.94
CA LYS A 113 -10.13 3.70 11.47
C LYS A 113 -8.90 4.07 10.63
N LEU A 114 -9.09 4.31 9.34
CA LEU A 114 -8.04 4.75 8.40
C LEU A 114 -8.02 6.27 8.18
N ASN A 115 -8.96 7.03 8.76
CA ASN A 115 -9.07 8.48 8.58
C ASN A 115 -7.76 9.24 8.80
N PRO A 116 -6.91 8.90 9.80
CA PRO A 116 -5.62 9.58 9.95
C PRO A 116 -4.70 9.48 8.73
N VAL A 117 -4.82 8.42 7.91
CA VAL A 117 -4.07 8.30 6.65
C VAL A 117 -4.63 9.28 5.60
N TYR A 118 -5.94 9.48 5.58
CA TYR A 118 -6.56 10.42 4.66
C TYR A 118 -6.23 11.87 5.03
N GLU A 119 -6.25 12.19 6.33
CA GLU A 119 -5.77 13.49 6.83
C GLU A 119 -4.30 13.73 6.48
N LEU A 120 -3.43 12.73 6.64
CA LEU A 120 -2.03 12.78 6.19
C LEU A 120 -1.93 13.17 4.72
N ILE A 121 -2.70 12.52 3.85
CA ILE A 121 -2.68 12.79 2.41
C ILE A 121 -3.13 14.23 2.16
N ASN A 122 -4.25 14.66 2.75
CA ASN A 122 -4.78 16.00 2.60
C ASN A 122 -3.77 17.08 3.00
N ILE A 123 -3.21 17.00 4.20
CA ILE A 123 -2.24 18.01 4.67
C ILE A 123 -0.90 17.95 3.94
N THR A 124 -0.59 16.81 3.28
CA THR A 124 0.63 16.63 2.48
C THR A 124 0.43 17.18 1.07
N SER A 125 -0.68 16.86 0.41
CA SER A 125 -1.00 17.34 -0.95
C SER A 125 -1.06 18.85 -1.04
N ASN A 126 -1.46 19.52 0.05
CA ASN A 126 -1.51 20.98 0.16
C ASN A 126 -0.18 21.62 0.58
N ASP A 127 0.90 20.86 0.75
CA ASP A 127 2.20 21.41 1.11
C ASP A 127 2.92 22.03 -0.09
N LYS A 128 3.55 23.20 0.11
CA LYS A 128 4.27 23.92 -0.94
C LYS A 128 5.37 23.09 -1.61
N ILE A 129 5.97 22.16 -0.89
CA ILE A 129 7.02 21.26 -1.39
C ILE A 129 6.48 20.32 -2.49
N LEU A 130 5.17 20.04 -2.48
CA LEU A 130 4.49 19.19 -3.48
C LEU A 130 4.04 19.96 -4.73
N LYS A 131 4.29 21.28 -4.80
CA LYS A 131 3.96 22.04 -6.01
C LYS A 131 4.66 21.43 -7.22
N ASN A 132 3.88 21.04 -8.22
CA ASN A 132 4.35 20.36 -9.46
C ASN A 132 4.97 18.96 -9.24
N LYS A 133 4.73 18.33 -8.09
CA LYS A 133 5.15 16.95 -7.81
C LYS A 133 3.93 16.04 -7.61
N ASP A 134 4.11 14.75 -7.83
CA ASP A 134 3.05 13.78 -7.58
C ASP A 134 3.06 13.32 -6.12
N LEU A 135 1.87 13.01 -5.60
CA LEU A 135 1.71 12.36 -4.30
C LEU A 135 1.22 10.93 -4.53
N ILE A 136 2.05 9.97 -4.17
CA ILE A 136 1.77 8.56 -4.35
C ILE A 136 1.14 8.02 -3.06
N GLY A 137 -0.12 7.61 -3.16
CA GLY A 137 -0.76 6.74 -2.19
C GLY A 137 -0.45 5.28 -2.50
N PHE A 138 -0.78 4.36 -1.59
CA PHE A 138 -0.51 2.95 -1.85
C PHE A 138 -1.42 1.99 -1.08
N VAL A 139 -1.46 0.75 -1.55
CA VAL A 139 -2.06 -0.40 -0.87
C VAL A 139 -1.16 -1.63 -1.03
N GLY A 140 -1.28 -2.59 -0.11
CA GLY A 140 -0.77 -3.93 -0.38
C GLY A 140 -1.67 -4.63 -1.41
N ALA A 141 -1.13 -5.44 -2.31
CA ALA A 141 -1.95 -6.29 -3.16
C ALA A 141 -2.78 -7.30 -2.34
N ALA A 142 -3.91 -7.72 -2.89
CA ALA A 142 -4.83 -8.61 -2.17
C ALA A 142 -4.14 -9.90 -1.70
N TRP A 143 -3.31 -10.51 -2.54
CA TRP A 143 -2.51 -11.68 -2.19
C TRP A 143 -1.57 -11.41 -1.01
N THR A 144 -0.80 -10.33 -1.07
CA THR A 144 0.12 -9.97 0.02
C THR A 144 -0.61 -9.79 1.36
N LEU A 145 -1.76 -9.11 1.36
CA LEU A 145 -2.55 -8.91 2.58
C LEU A 145 -3.16 -10.22 3.08
N PHE A 146 -3.67 -11.05 2.17
CA PHE A 146 -4.21 -12.37 2.46
C PHE A 146 -3.17 -13.26 3.17
N VAL A 147 -1.94 -13.32 2.64
CA VAL A 147 -0.84 -14.05 3.26
C VAL A 147 -0.53 -13.53 4.66
N TYR A 148 -0.41 -12.21 4.85
CA TYR A 148 -0.16 -11.65 6.16
C TYR A 148 -1.26 -11.97 7.17
N MET A 149 -2.53 -11.87 6.76
CA MET A 149 -3.68 -12.11 7.64
C MET A 149 -3.73 -13.56 8.13
N LEU A 150 -3.50 -14.52 7.26
CA LEU A 150 -3.55 -15.95 7.58
C LEU A 150 -2.27 -16.44 8.27
N ASN A 151 -1.11 -16.04 7.76
CA ASN A 151 0.20 -16.42 8.31
C ASN A 151 0.58 -15.65 9.59
N LYS A 152 -0.13 -14.54 9.90
CA LYS A 152 0.07 -13.67 11.08
C LYS A 152 1.46 -13.03 11.19
N LYS A 153 2.33 -13.25 10.24
CA LYS A 153 3.72 -12.74 10.16
C LYS A 153 4.20 -12.75 8.72
N SER A 154 5.35 -12.12 8.47
CA SER A 154 6.01 -12.24 7.17
C SER A 154 6.34 -13.70 6.85
N PRO A 155 5.95 -14.23 5.69
CA PRO A 155 6.50 -15.49 5.21
C PRO A 155 7.96 -15.23 4.84
N LYS A 156 8.91 -15.95 5.40
CA LYS A 156 10.33 -15.70 5.10
C LYS A 156 10.66 -16.05 3.65
N HIS A 157 10.50 -17.32 3.29
CA HIS A 157 10.83 -17.86 1.96
C HIS A 157 9.76 -18.81 1.44
N ILE A 158 8.88 -19.31 2.29
CA ILE A 158 7.87 -20.31 1.96
C ILE A 158 6.54 -19.88 2.59
N ILE A 159 5.46 -20.01 1.83
CA ILE A 159 4.10 -19.83 2.30
C ILE A 159 3.61 -21.19 2.83
N ASP A 160 3.02 -21.15 4.01
CA ASP A 160 2.40 -22.34 4.58
C ASP A 160 1.26 -22.83 3.67
N PRO A 161 1.34 -24.06 3.12
CA PRO A 161 0.31 -24.59 2.25
C PRO A 161 -1.08 -24.64 2.91
N ASP A 162 -1.16 -24.74 4.22
CA ASP A 162 -2.43 -24.83 4.96
C ASP A 162 -3.27 -23.56 4.83
N ILE A 163 -2.67 -22.41 4.44
CA ILE A 163 -3.46 -21.21 4.16
C ILE A 163 -4.49 -21.42 3.04
N PHE A 164 -4.25 -22.35 2.12
CA PHE A 164 -5.17 -22.65 1.01
C PHE A 164 -6.34 -23.54 1.42
N ASN A 165 -6.27 -24.20 2.58
CA ASN A 165 -7.28 -25.14 3.05
C ASN A 165 -8.46 -24.50 3.80
N ASN A 166 -8.40 -23.19 4.06
CA ASN A 166 -9.48 -22.48 4.74
C ASN A 166 -10.68 -22.30 3.79
N PRO A 167 -11.88 -22.83 4.13
CA PRO A 167 -13.07 -22.74 3.28
C PRO A 167 -13.57 -21.29 3.07
N GLU A 168 -13.19 -20.36 3.93
CA GLU A 168 -13.59 -18.96 3.84
C GLU A 168 -12.64 -18.09 2.99
N ASN A 169 -11.63 -18.68 2.35
CA ASN A 169 -10.61 -17.92 1.60
C ASN A 169 -11.17 -16.97 0.56
N ASP A 170 -12.18 -17.40 -0.19
CA ASP A 170 -12.79 -16.55 -1.22
C ASP A 170 -13.54 -15.35 -0.61
N LYS A 171 -14.18 -15.53 0.53
CA LYS A 171 -14.84 -14.44 1.26
C LYS A 171 -13.81 -13.49 1.87
N ILE A 172 -12.71 -14.01 2.42
CA ILE A 172 -11.61 -13.21 2.95
C ILE A 172 -11.01 -12.35 1.83
N LEU A 173 -10.69 -12.95 0.69
CA LEU A 173 -10.12 -12.25 -0.46
C LEU A 173 -11.05 -11.15 -0.97
N LYS A 174 -12.34 -11.43 -1.13
CA LYS A 174 -13.36 -10.43 -1.51
C LYS A 174 -13.44 -9.28 -0.50
N LYS A 175 -13.41 -9.57 0.81
CA LYS A 175 -13.44 -8.53 1.85
C LYS A 175 -12.18 -7.66 1.82
N ILE A 176 -11.01 -8.24 1.56
CA ILE A 176 -9.76 -7.50 1.37
C ILE A 176 -9.89 -6.57 0.17
N ILE A 177 -10.29 -7.06 -1.01
CA ILE A 177 -10.42 -6.27 -2.23
C ILE A 177 -11.42 -5.12 -2.04
N HIS A 178 -12.59 -5.40 -1.43
CA HIS A 178 -13.57 -4.36 -1.10
C HIS A 178 -12.95 -3.27 -0.22
N THR A 179 -12.26 -3.65 0.85
CA THR A 179 -11.61 -2.71 1.77
C THR A 179 -10.50 -1.91 1.08
N GLN A 180 -9.74 -2.54 0.18
CA GLN A 180 -8.74 -1.86 -0.64
C GLN A 180 -9.37 -0.80 -1.54
N LYS A 181 -10.49 -1.10 -2.19
CA LYS A 181 -11.22 -0.13 -3.03
C LYS A 181 -11.69 1.07 -2.21
N LEU A 182 -12.27 0.86 -1.03
CA LEU A 182 -12.64 1.95 -0.11
C LEU A 182 -11.42 2.82 0.23
N HIS A 183 -10.32 2.17 0.60
CA HIS A 183 -9.08 2.87 1.00
C HIS A 183 -8.46 3.63 -0.18
N ILE A 184 -8.42 3.04 -1.38
CA ILE A 184 -7.94 3.69 -2.61
C ILE A 184 -8.80 4.92 -2.92
N LYS A 185 -10.13 4.78 -2.93
CA LYS A 185 -11.05 5.88 -3.18
C LYS A 185 -10.77 7.07 -2.26
N LYS A 186 -10.66 6.80 -0.96
CA LYS A 186 -10.36 7.85 0.03
C LYS A 186 -8.98 8.47 -0.17
N GLN A 187 -7.95 7.70 -0.49
CA GLN A 187 -6.64 8.26 -0.79
C GLN A 187 -6.69 9.23 -1.98
N VAL A 188 -7.42 8.89 -3.04
CA VAL A 188 -7.60 9.73 -4.22
C VAL A 188 -8.42 10.98 -3.90
N GLU A 189 -9.56 10.84 -3.20
CA GLU A 189 -10.40 11.97 -2.76
C GLU A 189 -9.63 13.00 -1.92
N TYR A 190 -8.64 12.56 -1.15
CA TYR A 190 -7.82 13.41 -0.29
C TYR A 190 -6.52 13.90 -0.94
N GLY A 191 -6.27 13.57 -2.22
CA GLY A 191 -5.22 14.20 -3.01
C GLY A 191 -4.08 13.32 -3.50
N ALA A 192 -4.16 11.99 -3.36
CA ALA A 192 -3.22 11.10 -4.03
C ALA A 192 -3.44 11.15 -5.56
N THR A 193 -2.36 11.34 -6.31
CA THR A 193 -2.39 11.46 -7.78
C THR A 193 -2.02 10.17 -8.49
N ILE A 194 -1.38 9.25 -7.77
CA ILE A 194 -0.95 7.93 -8.23
C ILE A 194 -1.19 6.95 -7.09
N ILE A 195 -1.57 5.71 -7.40
CA ILE A 195 -1.67 4.62 -6.43
C ILE A 195 -0.66 3.52 -6.75
N GLN A 196 0.20 3.20 -5.79
CA GLN A 196 1.14 2.08 -5.85
C GLN A 196 0.51 0.83 -5.22
N ILE A 197 0.51 -0.30 -5.94
CA ILE A 197 0.06 -1.60 -5.44
C ILE A 197 1.27 -2.48 -5.14
N PHE A 198 1.49 -2.81 -3.87
CA PHE A 198 2.63 -3.60 -3.41
C PHE A 198 2.28 -5.07 -3.29
N ASP A 199 2.78 -5.91 -4.18
CA ASP A 199 2.66 -7.37 -4.03
C ASP A 199 3.99 -8.00 -3.60
N SER A 200 4.30 -7.84 -2.33
CA SER A 200 5.59 -8.22 -1.73
C SER A 200 5.84 -9.73 -1.73
N TRP A 201 4.79 -10.53 -1.87
CA TRP A 201 4.85 -12.00 -1.78
C TRP A 201 4.43 -12.71 -3.07
N ALA A 202 4.27 -11.97 -4.18
CA ALA A 202 3.86 -12.53 -5.46
C ALA A 202 4.79 -13.67 -5.92
N GLY A 203 6.11 -13.48 -5.81
CA GLY A 203 7.10 -14.48 -6.24
C GLY A 203 7.17 -15.75 -5.38
N LEU A 204 6.44 -15.80 -4.25
CA LEU A 204 6.35 -17.01 -3.42
C LEU A 204 5.16 -17.90 -3.79
N LEU A 205 4.28 -17.44 -4.68
CA LEU A 205 3.12 -18.20 -5.12
C LEU A 205 3.47 -19.08 -6.31
N GLU A 206 2.90 -20.28 -6.36
CA GLU A 206 3.00 -21.17 -7.51
C GLU A 206 2.21 -20.61 -8.70
N LYS A 207 2.75 -20.77 -9.91
CA LYS A 207 2.21 -20.20 -11.15
C LYS A 207 0.74 -20.60 -11.40
N ASN A 208 0.35 -21.82 -11.09
CA ASN A 208 -1.01 -22.33 -11.27
C ASN A 208 -2.06 -21.64 -10.40
N LYS A 209 -1.63 -20.85 -9.40
CA LYS A 209 -2.51 -20.08 -8.50
C LYS A 209 -2.53 -18.59 -8.84
N PHE A 210 -1.72 -18.13 -9.81
CA PHE A 210 -1.57 -16.70 -10.15
C PHE A 210 -2.88 -16.07 -10.59
N GLU A 211 -3.68 -16.76 -11.43
CA GLU A 211 -4.95 -16.23 -11.91
C GLU A 211 -5.86 -15.83 -10.74
N LYS A 212 -6.05 -16.72 -9.78
CA LYS A 212 -6.96 -16.51 -8.65
C LYS A 212 -6.47 -15.46 -7.66
N TYR A 213 -5.17 -15.46 -7.32
CA TYR A 213 -4.66 -14.70 -6.19
C TYR A 213 -3.87 -13.44 -6.58
N ILE A 214 -3.36 -13.37 -7.80
CA ILE A 214 -2.54 -12.24 -8.28
C ILE A 214 -3.23 -11.51 -9.43
N TYR A 215 -3.46 -12.17 -10.57
CA TYR A 215 -3.89 -11.48 -11.78
C TYR A 215 -5.28 -10.88 -11.64
N THR A 216 -6.29 -11.69 -11.38
CA THR A 216 -7.68 -11.23 -11.26
C THR A 216 -7.85 -10.16 -10.17
N PRO A 217 -7.37 -10.36 -8.91
CA PRO A 217 -7.51 -9.35 -7.87
C PRO A 217 -6.75 -8.05 -8.18
N THR A 218 -5.54 -8.15 -8.73
CA THR A 218 -4.74 -6.96 -9.00
C THR A 218 -5.30 -6.18 -10.19
N LYS A 219 -5.75 -6.89 -11.24
CA LYS A 219 -6.45 -6.25 -12.36
C LYS A 219 -7.69 -5.49 -11.91
N GLU A 220 -8.49 -6.09 -11.04
CA GLU A 220 -9.69 -5.45 -10.46
C GLU A 220 -9.35 -4.16 -9.71
N LEU A 221 -8.23 -4.14 -8.97
CA LEU A 221 -7.75 -2.92 -8.31
C LEU A 221 -7.20 -1.89 -9.29
N VAL A 222 -6.44 -2.31 -10.30
CA VAL A 222 -5.90 -1.42 -11.36
C VAL A 222 -7.04 -0.75 -12.13
N ASP A 223 -8.02 -1.54 -12.58
CA ASP A 223 -9.19 -1.01 -13.29
C ASP A 223 -9.97 0.00 -12.41
N TYR A 224 -10.10 -0.30 -11.12
CA TYR A 224 -10.73 0.61 -10.17
C TYR A 224 -9.92 1.91 -9.99
N VAL A 225 -8.60 1.85 -9.82
CA VAL A 225 -7.74 3.03 -9.73
C VAL A 225 -7.89 3.91 -10.96
N LYS A 226 -7.84 3.31 -12.16
CA LYS A 226 -8.01 4.02 -13.44
C LYS A 226 -9.39 4.67 -13.57
N SER A 227 -10.45 4.01 -13.08
CA SER A 227 -11.80 4.59 -13.07
C SER A 227 -11.92 5.85 -12.21
N LEU A 228 -11.04 6.04 -11.23
CA LEU A 228 -10.93 7.25 -10.43
C LEU A 228 -10.10 8.38 -11.09
N GLY A 229 -9.58 8.18 -12.31
CA GLY A 229 -8.82 9.16 -13.07
C GLY A 229 -7.37 9.34 -12.64
N VAL A 230 -6.82 8.38 -11.88
CA VAL A 230 -5.42 8.37 -11.43
C VAL A 230 -4.68 7.13 -11.94
N GLU A 231 -3.36 7.14 -11.86
CA GLU A 231 -2.50 6.10 -12.41
C GLU A 231 -2.23 4.99 -11.37
N ALA A 232 -2.09 3.74 -11.84
CA ALA A 232 -1.77 2.58 -11.05
C ALA A 232 -0.37 2.07 -11.36
N ILE A 233 0.52 2.08 -10.37
CA ILE A 233 1.84 1.44 -10.45
C ILE A 233 1.79 0.12 -9.68
N CYS A 234 2.24 -0.98 -10.28
CA CYS A 234 2.27 -2.29 -9.64
C CYS A 234 3.70 -2.75 -9.36
N PHE A 235 3.89 -3.41 -8.22
CA PHE A 235 5.17 -4.02 -7.85
C PHE A 235 4.98 -5.48 -7.43
N PRO A 236 4.85 -6.42 -8.39
CA PRO A 236 4.79 -7.86 -8.12
C PRO A 236 6.21 -8.39 -7.87
N ARG A 237 6.66 -8.32 -6.63
CA ARG A 237 8.02 -8.66 -6.26
C ARG A 237 8.34 -10.13 -6.50
N GLY A 238 9.41 -10.39 -7.25
CA GLY A 238 10.01 -11.71 -7.40
C GLY A 238 9.28 -12.66 -8.35
N ILE A 239 8.30 -12.19 -9.13
CA ILE A 239 7.71 -12.99 -10.21
C ILE A 239 8.72 -13.13 -11.35
N LYS A 240 8.56 -14.18 -12.16
CA LYS A 240 9.38 -14.43 -13.35
C LYS A 240 8.66 -14.05 -14.66
N PHE A 241 7.36 -13.79 -14.61
CA PHE A 241 6.48 -13.65 -15.77
C PHE A 241 5.96 -12.21 -15.89
N TYR A 242 6.87 -11.21 -15.87
CA TYR A 242 6.49 -9.79 -15.91
C TYR A 242 5.73 -9.39 -17.16
N LYS A 243 6.10 -9.95 -18.33
CA LYS A 243 5.40 -9.67 -19.60
C LYS A 243 3.93 -10.08 -19.52
N GLU A 244 3.68 -11.33 -19.15
CA GLU A 244 2.33 -11.87 -18.96
C GLU A 244 1.55 -11.07 -17.91
N TYR A 245 2.20 -10.72 -16.79
CA TYR A 245 1.59 -9.87 -15.75
C TYR A 245 1.14 -8.52 -16.32
N CYS A 246 1.98 -7.85 -17.09
CA CYS A 246 1.64 -6.56 -17.71
C CYS A 246 0.51 -6.69 -18.74
N GLU A 247 0.50 -7.76 -19.54
CA GLU A 247 -0.55 -8.03 -20.53
C GLU A 247 -1.93 -8.27 -19.89
N ILE A 248 -1.97 -8.97 -18.75
CA ILE A 248 -3.20 -9.31 -18.05
C ILE A 248 -3.66 -8.17 -17.12
N VAL A 249 -2.78 -7.71 -16.24
CA VAL A 249 -3.11 -6.71 -15.19
C VAL A 249 -3.23 -5.31 -15.76
N LYS A 250 -2.46 -4.99 -16.80
CA LYS A 250 -2.44 -3.70 -17.50
C LYS A 250 -2.27 -2.51 -16.54
N PRO A 251 -1.19 -2.44 -15.74
CA PRO A 251 -0.90 -1.23 -14.97
C PRO A 251 -0.76 -0.01 -15.90
N SER A 252 -0.69 1.19 -15.33
CA SER A 252 -0.50 2.41 -16.11
C SER A 252 0.93 2.57 -16.63
#